data_e89099ac9a100b0f6c42ba6681d35d8e
#
_entry.id   e89099ac9a100b0f6c42ba6681d35d8e
#
_cell.length_a   1.000
_cell.length_b   1.000
_cell.length_c   1.000
_cell.angle_alpha   90.00
_cell.angle_beta   90.00
_cell.angle_gamma   90.00
#
_symmetry.space_group_name_H-M   'P 1'
#
loop_
_entity.id
_entity.type
_entity.pdbx_description
1 polymer ?
#
loop_
_entity_poly.entity_id
_entity_poly.type
_entity_poly.pdbx_seq_one_letter_code
_entity_poly.pdbx_strand_id
1 'polypeptide(L)'
;MNYTYLSVSIELLLLPLFLLFGRRKRYFSGWKLTLPAALIPSILLIAASHLLRLAGFLTFDPRYITGLYLGILPLEEWLFCLLMPFTGLCIYNFLNLTFPDDRLQKFSLTVSNLLLGLCIAMLFFAYRSGNIYSIVFNVVLVLLLIYIEYFNKLRFMYRFYRAYLVYMVLIFPVYFILTGLAQIHFYFMIILLASIYLFELFNSKTPSAK
;
A
#
# COMPACT_ATOMS: atom_id res chain seq x y z
N MET A 1 19.73 19.83 -9.25
CA MET A 1 19.08 18.50 -9.30
C MET A 1 18.26 18.36 -8.02
N ASN A 2 16.96 18.23 -8.15
CA ASN A 2 16.09 18.06 -7.00
C ASN A 2 15.90 16.56 -6.76
N TYR A 3 16.58 16.02 -5.74
CA TYR A 3 16.46 14.61 -5.33
C TYR A 3 15.13 14.27 -4.65
N THR A 4 14.05 14.88 -5.13
CA THR A 4 12.75 14.87 -4.44
C THR A 4 12.17 13.44 -4.39
N TYR A 5 12.31 12.67 -5.47
CA TYR A 5 11.79 11.31 -5.52
C TYR A 5 12.62 10.34 -4.65
N LEU A 6 13.93 10.58 -4.58
CA LEU A 6 14.82 9.84 -3.68
C LEU A 6 14.49 10.13 -2.21
N SER A 7 14.17 11.38 -1.85
CA SER A 7 13.81 11.73 -0.47
C SER A 7 12.55 11.00 0.01
N VAL A 8 11.53 10.80 -0.84
CA VAL A 8 10.35 9.96 -0.52
C VAL A 8 10.76 8.52 -0.25
N SER A 9 11.61 7.96 -1.09
CA SER A 9 12.10 6.59 -0.91
C SER A 9 12.90 6.44 0.38
N ILE A 10 13.69 7.44 0.75
CA ILE A 10 14.44 7.47 2.01
C ILE A 10 13.47 7.57 3.20
N GLU A 11 12.44 8.40 3.14
CA GLU A 11 11.41 8.51 4.18
C GLU A 11 10.68 7.18 4.39
N LEU A 12 10.28 6.50 3.30
CA LEU A 12 9.70 5.17 3.35
C LEU A 12 10.61 4.13 4.00
N LEU A 13 11.93 4.30 3.91
CA LEU A 13 12.92 3.44 4.57
C LEU A 13 13.10 3.80 6.04
N LEU A 14 13.19 5.09 6.36
CA LEU A 14 13.45 5.56 7.72
C LEU A 14 12.28 5.28 8.67
N LEU A 15 11.05 5.37 8.18
CA LEU A 15 9.84 5.18 8.99
C LEU A 15 9.76 3.77 9.61
N PRO A 16 9.94 2.65 8.88
CA PRO A 16 10.05 1.33 9.48
C PRO A 16 11.20 1.21 10.46
N LEU A 17 12.36 1.77 10.13
CA LEU A 17 13.52 1.74 11.02
C LEU A 17 13.22 2.44 12.35
N PHE A 18 12.59 3.61 12.31
CA PHE A 18 12.18 4.35 13.51
C PHE A 18 11.18 3.56 14.36
N LEU A 19 10.18 2.95 13.74
CA LEU A 19 9.20 2.10 14.42
C LEU A 19 9.84 0.87 15.07
N LEU A 20 10.92 0.35 14.49
CA LEU A 20 11.64 -0.83 14.98
C LEU A 20 12.52 -0.54 16.21
N PHE A 21 13.01 0.69 16.38
CA PHE A 21 13.97 1.03 17.45
C PHE A 21 13.44 0.78 18.88
N GLY A 22 12.13 0.93 19.11
CA GLY A 22 11.54 0.82 20.45
C GLY A 22 11.20 -0.60 20.92
N ARG A 23 11.05 -1.59 20.01
CA ARG A 23 10.50 -2.93 20.35
C ARG A 23 11.15 -4.08 19.58
N ARG A 24 12.42 -4.04 19.40
CA ARG A 24 13.26 -4.87 18.51
C ARG A 24 12.96 -6.38 18.49
N LYS A 25 12.86 -7.05 19.64
CA LYS A 25 12.71 -8.51 19.72
C LYS A 25 11.35 -9.01 19.19
N ARG A 26 10.27 -8.29 19.44
CA ARG A 26 8.90 -8.72 19.10
C ARG A 26 8.57 -8.53 17.63
N TYR A 27 9.24 -7.58 16.96
CA TYR A 27 9.10 -7.31 15.53
C TYR A 27 9.85 -8.32 14.66
N PHE A 28 11.07 -8.69 15.05
CA PHE A 28 11.90 -9.60 14.26
C PHE A 28 11.33 -11.02 14.16
N SER A 29 10.48 -11.47 15.10
CA SER A 29 9.81 -12.76 14.99
C SER A 29 8.85 -12.87 13.81
N GLY A 30 8.27 -11.75 13.36
CA GLY A 30 7.31 -11.69 12.24
C GLY A 30 7.93 -11.52 10.84
N TRP A 31 9.25 -11.28 10.74
CA TRP A 31 9.90 -10.95 9.46
C TRP A 31 9.79 -12.03 8.40
N LYS A 32 9.79 -13.30 8.80
CA LYS A 32 9.61 -14.45 7.89
C LYS A 32 8.28 -14.38 7.11
N LEU A 33 7.27 -13.73 7.69
CA LEU A 33 5.96 -13.55 7.06
C LEU A 33 5.85 -12.17 6.38
N THR A 34 6.43 -11.15 6.99
CA THR A 34 6.36 -9.77 6.47
C THR A 34 7.09 -9.62 5.14
N LEU A 35 8.28 -10.22 5.00
CA LEU A 35 9.06 -10.13 3.76
C LEU A 35 8.33 -10.70 2.54
N PRO A 36 7.85 -11.96 2.53
CA PRO A 36 7.14 -12.49 1.35
C PRO A 36 5.82 -11.75 1.10
N ALA A 37 5.11 -11.31 2.14
CA ALA A 37 3.89 -10.54 2.02
C ALA A 37 4.12 -9.15 1.42
N ALA A 38 5.29 -8.54 1.62
CA ALA A 38 5.69 -7.30 0.97
C ALA A 38 6.20 -7.53 -0.46
N LEU A 39 7.04 -8.55 -0.68
CA LEU A 39 7.72 -8.79 -1.95
C LEU A 39 6.74 -9.11 -3.09
N ILE A 40 5.69 -9.90 -2.83
CA ILE A 40 4.72 -10.27 -3.87
C ILE A 40 4.03 -9.03 -4.46
N PRO A 41 3.41 -8.13 -3.67
CA PRO A 41 2.85 -6.88 -4.18
C PRO A 41 3.91 -5.97 -4.80
N SER A 42 5.13 -5.94 -4.25
CA SER A 42 6.23 -5.14 -4.83
C SER A 42 6.59 -5.57 -6.24
N ILE A 43 6.71 -6.88 -6.49
CA ILE A 43 7.00 -7.41 -7.83
C ILE A 43 5.86 -7.08 -8.80
N LEU A 44 4.61 -7.22 -8.36
CA LEU A 44 3.45 -6.83 -9.17
C LEU A 44 3.45 -5.34 -9.50
N LEU A 45 3.84 -4.50 -8.54
CA LEU A 45 4.00 -3.06 -8.71
C LEU A 45 5.05 -2.71 -9.75
N ILE A 46 6.24 -3.29 -9.63
CA ILE A 46 7.35 -3.08 -10.56
C ILE A 46 6.91 -3.50 -11.97
N ALA A 47 6.26 -4.66 -12.09
CA ALA A 47 5.73 -5.12 -13.37
C ALA A 47 4.68 -4.16 -13.96
N ALA A 48 3.76 -3.65 -13.12
CA ALA A 48 2.77 -2.68 -13.53
C ALA A 48 3.40 -1.35 -13.97
N SER A 49 4.36 -0.80 -13.20
CA SER A 49 5.09 0.41 -13.56
C SER A 49 5.86 0.24 -14.87
N HIS A 50 6.44 -0.94 -15.09
CA HIS A 50 7.13 -1.27 -16.32
C HIS A 50 6.20 -1.27 -17.54
N LEU A 51 5.03 -1.93 -17.43
CA LEU A 51 4.00 -1.95 -18.47
C LEU A 51 3.43 -0.56 -18.75
N LEU A 52 3.15 0.22 -17.70
CA LEU A 52 2.67 1.59 -17.83
C LEU A 52 3.68 2.50 -18.52
N ARG A 53 4.97 2.30 -18.24
CA ARG A 53 6.07 3.02 -18.90
C ARG A 53 6.17 2.67 -20.37
N LEU A 54 6.11 1.38 -20.72
CA LEU A 54 6.11 0.92 -22.12
C LEU A 54 4.91 1.44 -22.91
N ALA A 55 3.74 1.51 -22.26
CA ALA A 55 2.53 2.04 -22.86
C ALA A 55 2.51 3.58 -22.97
N GLY A 56 3.55 4.27 -22.49
CA GLY A 56 3.66 5.74 -22.53
C GLY A 56 2.82 6.49 -21.50
N PHE A 57 2.24 5.79 -20.54
CA PHE A 57 1.36 6.37 -19.53
C PHE A 57 2.08 6.82 -18.25
N LEU A 58 3.24 6.27 -17.99
CA LEU A 58 4.10 6.67 -16.88
C LEU A 58 5.30 7.44 -17.44
N THR A 59 5.39 8.70 -17.06
CA THR A 59 6.50 9.58 -17.44
C THR A 59 7.18 10.10 -16.17
N PHE A 60 8.51 10.15 -16.19
CA PHE A 60 9.30 10.68 -15.09
C PHE A 60 9.93 12.00 -15.52
N ASP A 61 9.74 13.05 -14.73
CA ASP A 61 10.40 14.34 -15.00
C ASP A 61 11.88 14.25 -14.59
N PRO A 62 12.82 14.47 -15.51
CA PRO A 62 14.27 14.40 -15.22
C PRO A 62 14.72 15.32 -14.07
N ARG A 63 13.94 16.35 -13.73
CA ARG A 63 14.26 17.29 -12.66
C ARG A 63 14.17 16.65 -11.26
N TYR A 64 13.40 15.58 -11.09
CA TYR A 64 13.08 14.98 -9.79
C TYR A 64 13.73 13.62 -9.56
N ILE A 65 14.40 13.07 -10.56
CA ILE A 65 15.10 11.78 -10.52
C ILE A 65 16.61 11.97 -10.54
N THR A 66 17.36 10.99 -10.02
CA THR A 66 18.84 11.00 -10.04
C THR A 66 19.42 10.74 -11.43
N GLY A 67 18.62 10.22 -12.36
CA GLY A 67 19.06 9.82 -13.70
C GLY A 67 19.66 8.41 -13.75
N LEU A 68 19.66 7.66 -12.65
CA LEU A 68 20.05 6.25 -12.63
C LEU A 68 18.85 5.39 -13.02
N TYR A 69 19.03 4.56 -14.04
CA TYR A 69 17.98 3.68 -14.55
C TYR A 69 18.36 2.20 -14.40
N LEU A 70 17.40 1.40 -13.96
CA LEU A 70 17.43 -0.05 -13.99
C LEU A 70 16.41 -0.53 -15.06
N GLY A 71 16.89 -0.86 -16.25
CA GLY A 71 16.03 -1.04 -17.41
C GLY A 71 15.37 0.27 -17.86
N ILE A 72 14.06 0.31 -17.98
CA ILE A 72 13.32 1.51 -18.41
C ILE A 72 12.80 2.36 -17.23
N LEU A 73 12.91 1.86 -15.99
CA LEU A 73 12.46 2.55 -14.80
C LEU A 73 13.63 3.20 -14.06
N PRO A 74 13.45 4.40 -13.48
CA PRO A 74 14.45 5.01 -12.62
C PRO A 74 14.63 4.20 -11.33
N LEU A 75 15.81 4.28 -10.73
CA LEU A 75 16.15 3.55 -9.51
C LEU A 75 15.19 3.88 -8.35
N GLU A 76 14.76 5.12 -8.29
CA GLU A 76 13.80 5.61 -7.28
C GLU A 76 12.47 4.89 -7.36
N GLU A 77 11.98 4.59 -8.57
CA GLU A 77 10.72 3.84 -8.75
C GLU A 77 10.85 2.42 -8.23
N TRP A 78 11.99 1.77 -8.45
CA TRP A 78 12.28 0.45 -7.89
C TRP A 78 12.26 0.48 -6.36
N LEU A 79 12.95 1.46 -5.76
CA LEU A 79 12.99 1.64 -4.31
C LEU A 79 11.58 1.93 -3.75
N PHE A 80 10.83 2.80 -4.40
CA PHE A 80 9.47 3.12 -4.02
C PHE A 80 8.56 1.90 -4.03
N CYS A 81 8.57 1.13 -5.11
CA CYS A 81 7.75 -0.09 -5.25
C CYS A 81 8.11 -1.16 -4.21
N LEU A 82 9.37 -1.27 -3.80
CA LEU A 82 9.81 -2.21 -2.76
C LEU A 82 9.46 -1.73 -1.35
N LEU A 83 9.72 -0.47 -1.07
CA LEU A 83 9.59 0.07 0.28
C LEU A 83 8.15 0.37 0.69
N MET A 84 7.30 0.73 -0.26
CA MET A 84 5.91 1.09 0.01
C MET A 84 5.09 -0.04 0.67
N PRO A 85 5.01 -1.26 0.14
CA PRO A 85 4.31 -2.36 0.80
C PRO A 85 4.96 -2.76 2.12
N PHE A 86 6.28 -2.73 2.17
CA PHE A 86 7.05 -3.06 3.37
C PHE A 86 6.76 -2.09 4.53
N THR A 87 6.79 -0.79 4.26
CA THR A 87 6.47 0.26 5.24
C THR A 87 5.04 0.12 5.76
N GLY A 88 4.10 -0.13 4.84
CA GLY A 88 2.70 -0.35 5.21
C GLY A 88 2.51 -1.54 6.15
N LEU A 89 3.19 -2.67 5.89
CA LEU A 89 3.18 -3.84 6.79
C LEU A 89 3.85 -3.57 8.13
N CYS A 90 4.92 -2.78 8.16
CA CYS A 90 5.56 -2.37 9.41
C CYS A 90 4.61 -1.53 10.28
N ILE A 91 3.91 -0.56 9.68
CA ILE A 91 2.88 0.23 10.37
C ILE A 91 1.75 -0.67 10.88
N TYR A 92 1.25 -1.58 10.03
CA TYR A 92 0.21 -2.53 10.40
C TYR A 92 0.60 -3.37 11.62
N ASN A 93 1.77 -3.99 11.58
CA ASN A 93 2.29 -4.80 12.68
C ASN A 93 2.52 -3.97 13.96
N PHE A 94 3.07 -2.76 13.81
CA PHE A 94 3.26 -1.84 14.93
C PHE A 94 1.94 -1.51 15.62
N LEU A 95 0.93 -1.14 14.87
CA LEU A 95 -0.38 -0.79 15.41
C LEU A 95 -1.07 -1.99 16.09
N ASN A 96 -0.96 -3.18 15.51
CA ASN A 96 -1.53 -4.39 16.10
C ASN A 96 -0.86 -4.78 17.42
N LEU A 97 0.46 -4.56 17.54
CA LEU A 97 1.19 -4.83 18.78
C LEU A 97 0.98 -3.76 19.86
N THR A 98 0.73 -2.51 19.44
CA THR A 98 0.58 -1.38 20.37
C THR A 98 -0.87 -1.24 20.85
N PHE A 99 -1.82 -1.49 19.96
CA PHE A 99 -3.25 -1.36 20.22
C PHE A 99 -3.97 -2.66 19.85
N PRO A 100 -3.96 -3.67 20.73
CA PRO A 100 -4.59 -4.96 20.46
C PRO A 100 -6.13 -4.91 20.52
N ASP A 101 -6.72 -3.78 20.95
CA ASP A 101 -8.16 -3.60 21.10
C ASP A 101 -8.93 -3.68 19.78
N ASP A 102 -9.97 -4.53 19.77
CA ASP A 102 -10.82 -4.80 18.60
C ASP A 102 -12.11 -3.95 18.59
N ARG A 103 -12.14 -2.81 19.30
CA ARG A 103 -13.34 -1.94 19.42
C ARG A 103 -13.87 -1.46 18.07
N LEU A 104 -13.01 -1.28 17.10
CA LEU A 104 -13.38 -0.84 15.74
C LEU A 104 -13.98 -1.95 14.88
N GLN A 105 -13.97 -3.21 15.33
CA GLN A 105 -14.49 -4.34 14.57
C GLN A 105 -15.99 -4.19 14.25
N LYS A 106 -16.75 -3.60 15.17
CA LYS A 106 -18.19 -3.35 15.00
C LYS A 106 -18.49 -2.39 13.83
N PHE A 107 -17.58 -1.49 13.54
CA PHE A 107 -17.73 -0.48 12.49
C PHE A 107 -17.11 -0.88 11.16
N SER A 108 -16.36 -1.98 11.12
CA SER A 108 -15.61 -2.42 9.93
C SER A 108 -16.53 -2.55 8.71
N LEU A 109 -17.63 -3.26 8.86
CA LEU A 109 -18.58 -3.51 7.77
C LEU A 109 -19.22 -2.21 7.25
N THR A 110 -19.55 -1.29 8.15
CA THR A 110 -20.12 0.03 7.79
C THR A 110 -19.11 0.85 7.00
N VAL A 111 -17.84 0.87 7.44
CA VAL A 111 -16.76 1.58 6.74
C VAL A 111 -16.50 0.96 5.37
N SER A 112 -16.48 -0.39 5.28
CA SER A 112 -16.32 -1.10 4.01
C SER A 112 -17.43 -0.78 3.02
N ASN A 113 -18.69 -0.76 3.47
CA ASN A 113 -19.83 -0.42 2.61
C ASN A 113 -19.80 1.03 2.15
N LEU A 114 -19.41 1.95 3.03
CA LEU A 114 -19.26 3.37 2.69
C LEU A 114 -18.16 3.57 1.66
N LEU A 115 -17.04 2.87 1.83
CA LEU A 115 -15.93 2.89 0.90
C LEU A 115 -16.29 2.27 -0.46
N LEU A 116 -17.03 1.15 -0.47
CA LEU A 116 -17.56 0.56 -1.70
C LEU A 116 -18.46 1.54 -2.45
N GLY A 117 -19.38 2.22 -1.74
CA GLY A 117 -20.21 3.27 -2.34
C GLY A 117 -19.40 4.41 -2.95
N LEU A 118 -18.33 4.85 -2.25
CA LEU A 118 -17.42 5.87 -2.76
C LEU A 118 -16.68 5.38 -4.01
N CYS A 119 -16.15 4.14 -4.00
CA CYS A 119 -15.46 3.56 -5.16
C CYS A 119 -16.39 3.44 -6.38
N ILE A 120 -17.65 3.05 -6.19
CA ILE A 120 -18.66 2.99 -7.26
C ILE A 120 -18.94 4.39 -7.83
N ALA A 121 -19.08 5.40 -6.97
CA ALA A 121 -19.25 6.78 -7.41
C ALA A 121 -18.04 7.27 -8.21
N MET A 122 -16.82 6.99 -7.73
CA MET A 122 -15.58 7.33 -8.43
C MET A 122 -15.45 6.58 -9.76
N LEU A 123 -15.92 5.34 -9.84
CA LEU A 123 -15.98 4.58 -11.08
C LEU A 123 -16.87 5.25 -12.12
N PHE A 124 -18.01 5.77 -11.70
CA PHE A 124 -18.92 6.52 -12.59
C PHE A 124 -18.25 7.79 -13.12
N PHE A 125 -17.56 8.57 -12.28
CA PHE A 125 -16.81 9.75 -12.71
C PHE A 125 -15.64 9.39 -13.63
N ALA A 126 -14.90 8.32 -13.33
CA ALA A 126 -13.80 7.83 -14.16
C ALA A 126 -14.31 7.41 -15.56
N TYR A 127 -15.46 6.75 -15.61
CA TYR A 127 -16.10 6.37 -16.87
C TYR A 127 -16.48 7.60 -17.70
N ARG A 128 -17.08 8.62 -17.08
CA ARG A 128 -17.44 9.88 -17.79
C ARG A 128 -16.23 10.65 -18.28
N SER A 129 -15.11 10.63 -17.57
CA SER A 129 -13.87 11.30 -17.97
C SER A 129 -13.06 10.52 -19.00
N GLY A 130 -13.44 9.28 -19.33
CA GLY A 130 -12.71 8.42 -20.27
C GLY A 130 -11.34 7.96 -19.75
N ASN A 131 -11.08 8.10 -18.44
CA ASN A 131 -9.80 7.74 -17.85
C ASN A 131 -9.76 6.24 -17.55
N ILE A 132 -9.24 5.45 -18.48
CA ILE A 132 -9.17 3.99 -18.43
C ILE A 132 -8.40 3.50 -17.17
N TYR A 133 -7.35 4.22 -16.74
CA TYR A 133 -6.57 3.85 -15.55
C TYR A 133 -7.40 3.94 -14.29
N SER A 134 -8.09 5.06 -14.09
CA SER A 134 -8.97 5.23 -12.95
C SER A 134 -10.06 4.17 -12.93
N ILE A 135 -10.58 3.78 -14.09
CA ILE A 135 -11.57 2.70 -14.21
C ILE A 135 -10.97 1.38 -13.75
N VAL A 136 -9.82 0.97 -14.31
CA VAL A 136 -9.17 -0.31 -13.98
C VAL A 136 -8.83 -0.39 -12.49
N PHE A 137 -8.19 0.65 -11.93
CA PHE A 137 -7.83 0.66 -10.51
C PHE A 137 -9.05 0.63 -9.59
N ASN A 138 -10.11 1.37 -9.89
CA ASN A 138 -11.33 1.32 -9.10
C ASN A 138 -12.02 -0.05 -9.19
N VAL A 139 -12.08 -0.65 -10.37
CA VAL A 139 -12.65 -2.01 -10.53
C VAL A 139 -11.85 -3.02 -9.70
N VAL A 140 -10.52 -3.00 -9.78
CA VAL A 140 -9.66 -3.89 -8.99
C VAL A 140 -9.88 -3.68 -7.49
N LEU A 141 -9.97 -2.43 -7.04
CA LEU A 141 -10.21 -2.12 -5.63
C LEU A 141 -11.58 -2.60 -5.15
N VAL A 142 -12.63 -2.39 -5.94
CA VAL A 142 -14.00 -2.85 -5.62
C VAL A 142 -14.02 -4.38 -5.51
N LEU A 143 -13.45 -5.09 -6.48
CA LEU A 143 -13.38 -6.56 -6.46
C LEU A 143 -12.61 -7.08 -5.25
N LEU A 144 -11.47 -6.43 -4.92
CA LEU A 144 -10.62 -6.81 -3.81
C LEU A 144 -11.33 -6.56 -2.46
N LEU A 145 -12.02 -5.43 -2.30
CA LEU A 145 -12.81 -5.11 -1.11
C LEU A 145 -13.98 -6.09 -0.93
N ILE A 146 -14.73 -6.39 -1.99
CA ILE A 146 -15.82 -7.36 -1.94
C ILE A 146 -15.28 -8.74 -1.54
N TYR A 147 -14.20 -9.19 -2.18
CA TYR A 147 -13.59 -10.48 -1.87
C TYR A 147 -13.15 -10.58 -0.41
N ILE A 148 -12.43 -9.57 0.09
CA ILE A 148 -11.86 -9.61 1.44
C ILE A 148 -12.95 -9.45 2.51
N GLU A 149 -13.93 -8.58 2.32
CA GLU A 149 -14.95 -8.31 3.33
C GLU A 149 -16.01 -9.42 3.39
N TYR A 150 -16.47 -9.92 2.24
CA TYR A 150 -17.62 -10.82 2.18
C TYR A 150 -17.25 -12.31 2.03
N PHE A 151 -16.14 -12.61 1.34
CA PHE A 151 -15.74 -13.99 1.08
C PHE A 151 -14.62 -14.47 1.99
N ASN A 152 -13.80 -13.57 2.50
CA ASN A 152 -12.66 -13.94 3.34
C ASN A 152 -13.07 -14.09 4.83
N LYS A 153 -12.61 -15.17 5.46
CA LYS A 153 -12.89 -15.47 6.88
C LYS A 153 -11.95 -14.78 7.87
N LEU A 154 -10.88 -14.15 7.41
CA LEU A 154 -9.80 -13.62 8.28
C LEU A 154 -10.18 -12.35 9.08
N ARG A 155 -11.25 -11.67 8.71
CA ARG A 155 -11.83 -10.50 9.43
C ARG A 155 -10.82 -9.47 9.95
N PHE A 156 -9.83 -9.09 9.15
CA PHE A 156 -8.78 -8.13 9.53
C PHE A 156 -9.06 -6.68 9.09
N MET A 157 -10.18 -6.41 8.40
CA MET A 157 -10.43 -5.11 7.74
C MET A 157 -10.40 -3.92 8.69
N TYR A 158 -10.86 -4.06 9.95
CA TYR A 158 -10.77 -2.98 10.94
C TYR A 158 -9.32 -2.61 11.27
N ARG A 159 -8.39 -3.58 11.31
CA ARG A 159 -6.95 -3.36 11.49
C ARG A 159 -6.34 -2.71 10.26
N PHE A 160 -6.79 -3.11 9.08
CA PHE A 160 -6.40 -2.50 7.81
C PHE A 160 -6.76 -1.02 7.78
N TYR A 161 -8.02 -0.64 8.08
CA TYR A 161 -8.45 0.77 8.06
C TYR A 161 -7.63 1.64 9.00
N ARG A 162 -7.32 1.14 10.19
CA ARG A 162 -6.46 1.83 11.15
C ARG A 162 -5.04 2.04 10.59
N ALA A 163 -4.46 1.00 10.02
CA ALA A 163 -3.12 1.08 9.44
C ALA A 163 -3.11 2.00 8.21
N TYR A 164 -4.14 1.93 7.37
CA TYR A 164 -4.27 2.77 6.18
C TYR A 164 -4.38 4.25 6.53
N LEU A 165 -5.17 4.61 7.53
CA LEU A 165 -5.28 6.00 8.00
C LEU A 165 -3.94 6.54 8.47
N VAL A 166 -3.21 5.78 9.31
CA VAL A 166 -1.87 6.20 9.78
C VAL A 166 -0.89 6.30 8.62
N TYR A 167 -0.91 5.32 7.71
CA TYR A 167 -0.09 5.30 6.52
C TYR A 167 -0.33 6.55 5.65
N MET A 168 -1.61 6.91 5.43
CA MET A 168 -1.97 8.09 4.66
C MET A 168 -1.54 9.40 5.31
N VAL A 169 -1.71 9.54 6.64
CA VAL A 169 -1.28 10.74 7.37
C VAL A 169 0.23 10.95 7.28
N LEU A 170 1.02 9.87 7.31
CA LEU A 170 2.48 9.95 7.27
C LEU A 170 3.03 10.16 5.85
N ILE A 171 2.51 9.46 4.87
CA ILE A 171 3.11 9.42 3.52
C ILE A 171 2.42 10.38 2.55
N PHE A 172 1.12 10.60 2.71
CA PHE A 172 0.36 11.42 1.78
C PHE A 172 0.84 12.86 1.64
N PRO A 173 1.14 13.61 2.74
CA PRO A 173 1.58 15.00 2.61
C PRO A 173 2.84 15.12 1.75
N VAL A 174 3.80 14.22 1.94
CA VAL A 174 5.06 14.22 1.20
C VAL A 174 4.83 13.87 -0.26
N TYR A 175 4.04 12.83 -0.49
CA TYR A 175 3.70 12.40 -1.85
C TYR A 175 2.86 13.46 -2.59
N PHE A 176 1.91 14.11 -1.93
CA PHE A 176 1.08 15.19 -2.51
C PHE A 176 1.91 16.41 -2.93
N ILE A 177 2.86 16.82 -2.07
CA ILE A 177 3.79 17.90 -2.38
C ILE A 177 4.61 17.58 -3.64
N LEU A 178 4.94 16.30 -3.85
CA LEU A 178 5.81 15.86 -4.93
C LEU A 178 5.09 15.65 -6.28
N THR A 179 3.86 15.15 -6.26
CA THR A 179 3.18 14.70 -7.49
C THR A 179 1.93 15.50 -7.83
N GLY A 180 1.37 16.24 -6.88
CA GLY A 180 0.14 17.01 -7.07
C GLY A 180 -1.12 16.18 -7.39
N LEU A 181 -1.05 14.84 -7.29
CA LEU A 181 -2.06 13.94 -7.81
C LEU A 181 -2.91 13.28 -6.73
N ALA A 182 -4.19 13.61 -6.69
CA ALA A 182 -5.20 12.95 -5.82
C ALA A 182 -5.51 11.50 -6.23
N GLN A 183 -5.17 11.07 -7.44
CA GLN A 183 -5.54 9.74 -7.99
C GLN A 183 -4.79 8.56 -7.35
N ILE A 184 -3.71 8.83 -6.64
CA ILE A 184 -2.81 7.80 -6.09
C ILE A 184 -3.35 7.12 -4.84
N HIS A 185 -4.35 7.71 -4.18
CA HIS A 185 -4.92 7.12 -2.96
C HIS A 185 -5.44 5.71 -3.14
N PHE A 186 -6.15 5.43 -4.23
CA PHE A 186 -6.71 4.10 -4.49
C PHE A 186 -5.63 3.08 -4.81
N TYR A 187 -4.56 3.50 -5.47
CA TYR A 187 -3.41 2.67 -5.74
C TYR A 187 -2.69 2.22 -4.46
N PHE A 188 -2.41 3.17 -3.55
CA PHE A 188 -1.85 2.86 -2.23
C PHE A 188 -2.75 1.90 -1.44
N MET A 189 -4.06 2.11 -1.52
CA MET A 189 -5.02 1.27 -0.83
C MET A 189 -5.01 -0.17 -1.34
N ILE A 190 -4.99 -0.37 -2.66
CA ILE A 190 -4.93 -1.70 -3.28
C ILE A 190 -3.71 -2.46 -2.81
N ILE A 191 -2.54 -1.81 -2.85
CA ILE A 191 -1.27 -2.45 -2.54
C ILE A 191 -1.16 -2.77 -1.07
N LEU A 192 -1.52 -1.82 -0.21
CA LEU A 192 -1.50 -2.05 1.23
C LEU A 192 -2.49 -3.14 1.63
N LEU A 193 -3.69 -3.14 1.02
CA LEU A 193 -4.71 -4.16 1.27
C LEU A 193 -4.24 -5.55 0.81
N ALA A 194 -3.64 -5.66 -0.38
CA ALA A 194 -3.07 -6.90 -0.88
C ALA A 194 -1.93 -7.41 0.02
N SER A 195 -1.04 -6.52 0.47
CA SER A 195 0.08 -6.88 1.34
C SER A 195 -0.39 -7.38 2.70
N ILE A 196 -1.34 -6.70 3.31
CA ILE A 196 -1.90 -7.10 4.61
C ILE A 196 -2.70 -8.39 4.48
N TYR A 197 -3.46 -8.56 3.39
CA TYR A 197 -4.17 -9.80 3.11
C TYR A 197 -3.22 -11.00 3.02
N LEU A 198 -2.13 -10.88 2.27
CA LEU A 198 -1.11 -11.93 2.17
C LEU A 198 -0.43 -12.20 3.51
N PHE A 199 -0.13 -11.17 4.28
CA PHE A 199 0.44 -11.32 5.61
C PHE A 199 -0.50 -12.10 6.55
N GLU A 200 -1.77 -11.75 6.63
CA GLU A 200 -2.76 -12.45 7.44
C GLU A 200 -3.00 -13.88 6.95
N LEU A 201 -2.99 -14.10 5.63
CA LEU A 201 -3.11 -15.43 5.04
C LEU A 201 -1.92 -16.33 5.43
N PHE A 202 -0.69 -15.82 5.39
CA PHE A 202 0.50 -16.55 5.80
C PHE A 202 0.50 -16.80 7.30
N ASN A 203 0.10 -15.81 8.09
CA ASN A 203 0.01 -15.93 9.54
C ASN A 203 -1.02 -16.98 9.97
N SER A 204 -2.15 -17.08 9.27
CA SER A 204 -3.20 -18.07 9.55
C SER A 204 -2.77 -19.52 9.24
N LYS A 205 -1.83 -19.69 8.32
CA LYS A 205 -1.29 -21.00 7.92
C LYS A 205 -0.10 -21.46 8.77
N THR A 206 0.53 -20.56 9.50
CA THR A 206 1.64 -20.93 10.40
C THR A 206 1.05 -21.51 11.69
N PRO A 207 1.33 -22.78 12.04
CA PRO A 207 0.88 -23.33 13.32
C PRO A 207 1.50 -22.47 14.43
N SER A 208 0.63 -21.95 15.32
CA SER A 208 1.10 -21.21 16.49
C SER A 208 2.03 -22.16 17.27
N ALA A 209 3.32 -21.87 17.26
CA ALA A 209 4.24 -22.48 18.21
C ALA A 209 3.77 -22.06 19.61
N LYS A 210 2.98 -22.94 20.24
CA LYS A 210 2.60 -22.85 21.65
C LYS A 210 3.83 -23.07 22.51
#